data_6c8402369b55fe5afa27e110053d9dde
#
_entry.id   6c8402369b55fe5afa27e110053d9dde
#
_cell.length_a   1.000
_cell.length_b   1.000
_cell.length_c   1.000
_cell.angle_alpha   90.00
_cell.angle_beta   90.00
_cell.angle_gamma   90.00
#
_symmetry.space_group_name_H-M   'P 1'
#
loop_
_entity.id
_entity.type
_entity.pdbx_description
1 polymer ?
#
loop_
_entity_poly.entity_id
_entity_poly.type
_entity_poly.pdbx_seq_one_letter_code
_entity_poly.pdbx_strand_id
1 'polypeptide(L)'
;MNLKQLTGQWRIIETDQWSSEDLDMLGPAKITFGRQGHGDLQMLAIEASIDYEISQRNGQPFVEFSWSGFDEGDPVSGRGWAGIDSGLLSGRLLIHEGDKCSFVAKRQE
;
A
#
# COMPACT_ATOMS: atom_id res chain seq x y z
N MET A 1 12.85 -12.54 13.54
CA MET A 1 12.20 -11.95 12.37
C MET A 1 12.66 -10.50 12.18
N ASN A 2 12.92 -10.09 10.98
CA ASN A 2 13.35 -8.72 10.71
C ASN A 2 12.18 -7.88 10.19
N LEU A 3 11.60 -7.08 11.07
CA LEU A 3 10.47 -6.20 10.73
C LEU A 3 10.84 -5.11 9.74
N LYS A 4 12.14 -4.80 9.64
CA LYS A 4 12.63 -3.80 8.68
C LYS A 4 12.43 -4.23 7.23
N GLN A 5 12.13 -5.50 6.98
CA GLN A 5 11.84 -5.95 5.62
C GLN A 5 10.63 -5.24 5.01
N LEU A 6 9.70 -4.77 5.86
CA LEU A 6 8.48 -4.10 5.39
C LEU A 6 8.63 -2.59 5.33
N THR A 7 9.54 -1.99 6.12
CA THR A 7 9.69 -0.53 6.11
C THR A 7 10.37 -0.06 4.82
N GLY A 8 10.03 1.15 4.39
CA GLY A 8 10.58 1.72 3.17
C GLY A 8 9.52 1.94 2.11
N GLN A 9 9.96 2.24 0.91
CA GLN A 9 9.09 2.58 -0.21
C GLN A 9 8.92 1.38 -1.15
N TRP A 10 7.67 1.12 -1.52
CA TRP A 10 7.32 0.03 -2.43
C TRP A 10 6.58 0.59 -3.63
N ARG A 11 7.04 0.24 -4.81
CA ARG A 11 6.39 0.60 -6.08
C ARG A 11 5.28 -0.39 -6.36
N ILE A 12 4.05 0.07 -6.48
CA ILE A 12 2.92 -0.79 -6.85
C ILE A 12 3.02 -1.06 -8.34
N ILE A 13 3.21 -2.31 -8.70
CA ILE A 13 3.46 -2.71 -10.10
C ILE A 13 2.27 -3.38 -10.75
N GLU A 14 1.31 -3.85 -9.95
CA GLU A 14 0.19 -4.61 -10.49
C GLU A 14 -0.99 -4.59 -9.52
N THR A 15 -2.19 -4.49 -10.07
CA THR A 15 -3.43 -4.73 -9.34
C THR A 15 -4.36 -5.56 -10.23
N ASP A 16 -5.39 -6.16 -9.62
CA ASP A 16 -6.42 -6.88 -10.37
C ASP A 16 -7.56 -5.99 -10.83
N GLN A 17 -7.47 -4.67 -10.60
CA GLN A 17 -8.57 -3.74 -10.85
C GLN A 17 -8.21 -2.66 -11.87
N TRP A 18 -6.95 -2.20 -11.89
CA TRP A 18 -6.53 -1.06 -12.71
C TRP A 18 -5.26 -1.35 -13.50
N SER A 19 -5.14 -0.71 -14.67
CA SER A 19 -3.94 -0.80 -15.50
C SER A 19 -2.81 0.03 -14.89
N SER A 20 -1.58 -0.20 -15.34
CA SER A 20 -0.42 0.58 -14.90
C SER A 20 -0.59 2.07 -15.22
N GLU A 21 -1.17 2.40 -16.36
CA GLU A 21 -1.41 3.80 -16.72
C GLU A 21 -2.34 4.48 -15.72
N ASP A 22 -3.41 3.81 -15.35
CA ASP A 22 -4.37 4.35 -14.40
C ASP A 22 -3.75 4.48 -13.01
N LEU A 23 -3.00 3.47 -12.57
CA LEU A 23 -2.32 3.50 -11.28
C LEU A 23 -1.36 4.68 -11.17
N ASP A 24 -0.64 4.97 -12.24
CA ASP A 24 0.41 5.98 -12.24
C ASP A 24 -0.08 7.37 -12.65
N MET A 25 -1.36 7.64 -12.49
CA MET A 25 -1.97 8.92 -12.88
C MET A 25 -1.27 10.14 -12.30
N LEU A 26 -0.88 10.10 -11.03
CA LEU A 26 -0.17 11.19 -10.35
C LEU A 26 1.36 11.04 -10.37
N GLY A 27 1.85 10.01 -11.03
CA GLY A 27 3.24 9.60 -10.99
C GLY A 27 3.31 8.15 -10.53
N PRO A 28 4.49 7.61 -10.28
CA PRO A 28 4.61 6.21 -9.91
C PRO A 28 3.74 5.83 -8.71
N ALA A 29 2.87 4.84 -8.88
CA ALA A 29 2.05 4.35 -7.77
C ALA A 29 2.96 3.73 -6.73
N LYS A 30 2.79 4.10 -5.47
CA LYS A 30 3.69 3.66 -4.40
C LYS A 30 3.00 3.63 -3.05
N ILE A 31 3.50 2.76 -2.19
CA ILE A 31 3.11 2.68 -0.80
C ILE A 31 4.39 2.71 0.04
N THR A 32 4.41 3.58 1.04
CA THR A 32 5.59 3.78 1.87
C THR A 32 5.24 3.49 3.32
N PHE A 33 6.00 2.63 3.96
CA PHE A 33 5.88 2.37 5.39
C PHE A 33 7.05 3.06 6.08
N GLY A 34 6.80 4.25 6.60
CA GLY A 34 7.83 5.08 7.21
C GLY A 34 7.98 4.83 8.69
N ARG A 35 8.50 5.81 9.39
CA ARG A 35 8.82 5.68 10.82
C ARG A 35 7.58 5.80 11.70
N GLN A 36 7.66 5.18 12.88
CA GLN A 36 6.67 5.33 13.95
C GLN A 36 5.25 4.96 13.54
N GLY A 37 5.11 3.99 12.64
CA GLY A 37 3.81 3.51 12.24
C GLY A 37 3.10 4.41 11.23
N HIS A 38 3.80 5.35 10.61
CA HIS A 38 3.21 6.27 9.63
C HIS A 38 3.82 6.10 8.26
N GLY A 39 3.04 6.37 7.23
CA GLY A 39 3.52 6.26 5.86
C GLY A 39 2.62 7.00 4.90
N ASP A 40 2.77 6.70 3.62
CA ASP A 40 2.07 7.37 2.53
C ASP A 40 1.61 6.38 1.46
N LEU A 41 0.52 6.75 0.80
CA LEU A 41 0.00 5.99 -0.34
C LEU A 41 -0.27 6.97 -1.48
N GLN A 42 0.22 6.62 -2.67
CA GLN A 42 -0.10 7.36 -3.89
C GLN A 42 -0.46 6.35 -4.96
N MET A 43 -1.67 6.41 -5.45
CA MET A 43 -2.12 5.61 -6.60
C MET A 43 -3.39 6.21 -7.18
N LEU A 44 -3.58 6.04 -8.49
CA LEU A 44 -4.70 6.68 -9.17
C LEU A 44 -4.60 8.19 -8.91
N ALA A 45 -5.71 8.84 -8.57
CA ALA A 45 -5.71 10.25 -8.15
C ALA A 45 -5.66 10.40 -6.63
N ILE A 46 -5.35 9.31 -5.91
CA ILE A 46 -5.35 9.29 -4.45
C ILE A 46 -3.99 9.66 -3.89
N GLU A 47 -3.99 10.60 -2.94
CA GLU A 47 -2.83 10.90 -2.11
C GLU A 47 -3.28 10.79 -0.66
N ALA A 48 -2.68 9.90 0.09
CA ALA A 48 -3.14 9.60 1.44
C ALA A 48 -1.99 9.37 2.40
N SER A 49 -2.28 9.53 3.68
CA SER A 49 -1.37 9.12 4.74
C SER A 49 -1.80 7.77 5.28
N ILE A 50 -0.84 7.03 5.78
CA ILE A 50 -1.03 5.68 6.30
C ILE A 50 -0.72 5.62 7.78
N ASP A 51 -1.53 4.84 8.50
CA ASP A 51 -1.26 4.40 9.85
C ASP A 51 -1.18 2.88 9.79
N TYR A 52 -0.07 2.29 10.25
CA TYR A 52 0.13 0.86 10.08
C TYR A 52 0.71 0.18 11.31
N GLU A 53 0.53 -1.14 11.36
CA GLU A 53 1.09 -1.98 12.39
C GLU A 53 1.70 -3.22 11.75
N ILE A 54 2.90 -3.59 12.17
CA ILE A 54 3.60 -4.77 11.66
C ILE A 54 3.48 -5.90 12.67
N SER A 55 3.14 -7.09 12.16
CA SER A 55 3.05 -8.31 12.95
C SER A 55 3.68 -9.45 12.16
N GLN A 56 3.32 -10.66 12.47
CA GLN A 56 3.76 -11.84 11.72
C GLN A 56 2.60 -12.76 11.45
N ARG A 57 2.67 -13.40 10.28
CA ARG A 57 1.78 -14.49 9.93
C ARG A 57 2.62 -15.62 9.35
N ASN A 58 2.45 -16.82 9.89
CA ASN A 58 3.21 -18.00 9.45
C ASN A 58 4.72 -17.74 9.43
N GLY A 59 5.22 -16.98 10.42
CA GLY A 59 6.63 -16.68 10.52
C GLY A 59 7.14 -15.59 9.58
N GLN A 60 6.27 -14.97 8.79
CA GLN A 60 6.64 -13.91 7.85
C GLN A 60 6.13 -12.55 8.29
N PRO A 61 6.84 -11.46 7.97
CA PRO A 61 6.36 -10.11 8.26
C PRO A 61 5.02 -9.87 7.59
N PHE A 62 4.13 -9.21 8.32
CA PHE A 62 2.78 -8.90 7.85
C PHE A 62 2.40 -7.52 8.34
N VAL A 63 1.81 -6.71 7.46
CA VAL A 63 1.41 -5.35 7.81
C VAL A 63 -0.10 -5.19 7.60
N GLU A 64 -0.73 -4.54 8.58
CA GLU A 64 -2.13 -4.10 8.48
C GLU A 64 -2.12 -2.60 8.55
N PHE A 65 -2.93 -1.94 7.75
CA PHE A 65 -2.92 -0.48 7.70
C PHE A 65 -4.28 0.10 7.37
N SER A 66 -4.46 1.33 7.83
CA SER A 66 -5.56 2.19 7.38
C SER A 66 -4.94 3.39 6.69
N TRP A 67 -5.72 4.04 5.86
CA TRP A 67 -5.23 5.20 5.13
C TRP A 67 -6.38 6.19 4.92
N SER A 68 -6.02 7.46 4.86
CA SER A 68 -6.98 8.51 4.56
C SER A 68 -6.29 9.66 3.85
N GLY A 69 -7.01 10.30 2.96
CA GLY A 69 -6.47 11.41 2.18
C GLY A 69 -7.52 11.92 1.21
N PHE A 70 -7.09 12.17 -0.01
CA PHE A 70 -7.94 12.82 -1.00
C PHE A 70 -7.79 12.19 -2.36
N ASP A 71 -8.90 12.13 -3.09
CA ASP A 71 -8.99 11.70 -4.47
C ASP A 71 -9.53 12.89 -5.25
N GLU A 72 -8.65 13.60 -5.95
CA GLU A 72 -9.00 14.84 -6.67
C GLU A 72 -9.72 15.86 -5.77
N GLY A 73 -9.26 15.95 -4.52
CA GLY A 73 -9.83 16.90 -3.56
C GLY A 73 -10.99 16.36 -2.75
N ASP A 74 -11.54 15.21 -3.10
CA ASP A 74 -12.61 14.58 -2.32
C ASP A 74 -12.02 13.67 -1.25
N PRO A 75 -12.51 13.74 0.00
CA PRO A 75 -12.00 12.86 1.05
C PRO A 75 -12.22 11.39 0.72
N VAL A 76 -11.19 10.60 0.94
CA VAL A 76 -11.24 9.16 0.72
C VAL A 76 -10.46 8.46 1.82
N SER A 77 -10.90 7.26 2.18
CA SER A 77 -10.21 6.47 3.19
C SER A 77 -10.36 4.99 2.90
N GLY A 78 -9.59 4.19 3.62
CA GLY A 78 -9.66 2.76 3.46
C GLY A 78 -8.73 2.04 4.40
N ARG A 79 -8.51 0.78 4.07
CA ARG A 79 -7.62 -0.09 4.85
C ARG A 79 -6.97 -1.08 3.90
N GLY A 80 -6.06 -1.88 4.45
CA GLY A 80 -5.42 -2.92 3.66
C GLY A 80 -4.50 -3.77 4.51
N TRP A 81 -3.92 -4.76 3.88
CA TRP A 81 -2.90 -5.59 4.50
C TRP A 81 -1.99 -6.15 3.42
N ALA A 82 -0.81 -6.55 3.84
CA ALA A 82 0.15 -7.13 2.91
C ALA A 82 1.19 -7.96 3.64
N GLY A 83 1.80 -8.86 2.91
CA GLY A 83 2.92 -9.65 3.38
C GLY A 83 3.97 -9.76 2.30
N ILE A 84 5.13 -10.29 2.66
CA ILE A 84 6.21 -10.50 1.71
C ILE A 84 6.13 -11.92 1.17
N ASP A 85 6.17 -12.03 -0.15
CA ASP A 85 6.17 -13.31 -0.85
C ASP A 85 7.19 -13.23 -1.97
N SER A 86 8.24 -14.06 -1.89
CA SER A 86 9.31 -14.11 -2.90
C SER A 86 9.95 -12.74 -3.17
N GLY A 87 10.10 -11.95 -2.09
CA GLY A 87 10.73 -10.63 -2.19
C GLY A 87 9.80 -9.52 -2.64
N LEU A 88 8.56 -9.84 -2.96
CA LEU A 88 7.55 -8.84 -3.35
C LEU A 88 6.57 -8.61 -2.21
N LEU A 89 6.01 -7.41 -2.17
CA LEU A 89 4.92 -7.10 -1.25
C LEU A 89 3.62 -7.42 -1.95
N SER A 90 2.78 -8.22 -1.32
CA SER A 90 1.54 -8.67 -1.93
C SER A 90 0.41 -8.58 -0.92
N GLY A 91 -0.72 -8.02 -1.30
CA GLY A 91 -1.82 -7.85 -0.37
C GLY A 91 -3.08 -7.30 -1.00
N ARG A 92 -3.86 -6.61 -0.18
CA ARG A 92 -5.13 -6.03 -0.61
C ARG A 92 -5.25 -4.59 -0.15
N LEU A 93 -5.91 -3.80 -0.99
CA LEU A 93 -6.29 -2.43 -0.69
C LEU A 93 -7.81 -2.33 -0.79
N LEU A 94 -8.42 -1.76 0.24
CA LEU A 94 -9.87 -1.60 0.31
C LEU A 94 -10.18 -0.13 0.48
N ILE A 95 -10.99 0.40 -0.44
CA ILE A 95 -11.48 1.77 -0.36
C ILE A 95 -12.81 1.71 0.40
N HIS A 96 -12.94 2.54 1.44
CA HIS A 96 -14.17 2.56 2.25
C HIS A 96 -15.38 2.86 1.38
N GLU A 97 -16.35 1.96 1.39
CA GLU A 97 -17.56 2.03 0.56
C GLU A 97 -17.27 2.09 -0.94
N GLY A 98 -16.12 1.57 -1.35
CA GLY A 98 -15.70 1.60 -2.75
C GLY A 98 -15.07 0.30 -3.19
N ASP A 99 -14.18 0.41 -4.15
CA ASP A 99 -13.52 -0.75 -4.76
C ASP A 99 -12.56 -1.47 -3.82
N LYS A 100 -12.32 -2.72 -4.12
CA LYS A 100 -11.36 -3.56 -3.41
C LYS A 100 -10.46 -4.20 -4.45
N CYS A 101 -9.15 -4.21 -4.21
CA CYS A 101 -8.23 -4.81 -5.15
C CYS A 101 -7.11 -5.57 -4.46
N SER A 102 -6.56 -6.54 -5.18
CA SER A 102 -5.30 -7.16 -4.80
C SER A 102 -4.18 -6.37 -5.46
N PHE A 103 -3.04 -6.29 -4.82
CA PHE A 103 -1.90 -5.56 -5.38
C PHE A 103 -0.60 -6.31 -5.16
N VAL A 104 0.37 -6.02 -6.02
CA VAL A 104 1.75 -6.48 -5.88
C VAL A 104 2.64 -5.25 -5.98
N ALA A 105 3.63 -5.18 -5.12
CA ALA A 105 4.57 -4.08 -5.10
C ALA A 105 6.00 -4.59 -4.99
N LYS A 106 6.91 -3.81 -5.52
CA LYS A 106 8.33 -4.12 -5.59
C LYS A 106 9.09 -3.07 -4.81
N ARG A 107 10.10 -3.50 -4.04
CA ARG A 107 10.89 -2.56 -3.27
C ARG A 107 11.55 -1.52 -4.17
N GLN A 108 11.40 -0.29 -3.76
CA GLN A 108 11.98 0.86 -4.43
C GLN A 108 13.24 1.28 -3.67
N GLU A 109 14.36 1.28 -4.36
CA GLU A 109 15.63 1.69 -3.77
C GLU A 109 16.04 3.10 -4.18
#